data_e8c1fb3dce7aaa93ad16b9b5fb83034b
#
_entry.id   e8c1fb3dce7aaa93ad16b9b5fb83034b
#
_cell.length_a   1.000
_cell.length_b   1.000
_cell.length_c   1.000
_cell.angle_alpha   90.00
_cell.angle_beta   90.00
_cell.angle_gamma   90.00
#
_symmetry.space_group_name_H-M   'P 1'
#
loop_
_entity.id
_entity.type
_entity.pdbx_description
1 polymer ?
#
loop_
_entity_poly.entity_id
_entity_poly.type
_entity_poly.pdbx_seq_one_letter_code
_entity_poly.pdbx_strand_id
1 'polypeptide(L)'
;METFEIDIRELGVSQLYLNQRKLEAVREKTLEEGFSGFEPLPVYDFGDGRKVLTDGHSRAFVALQKGMGTLRVYWDNDPNTTGKLAQKMYRMALGWCERAGVRTLTDLQSRVLQAPAYEFFWLERCRRGYNLLTTRNQNALEKARTLAPDKTLYGTERALNAFYFEDEKGHLFKYYDGELRQERSDNV
;
A
#
# COMPACT_ATOMS: atom_id res chain seq x y z
N MET A 1 19.94 -17.16 3.87
CA MET A 1 18.52 -16.75 4.00
C MET A 1 17.70 -17.97 3.61
N GLU A 2 16.86 -18.45 4.52
CA GLU A 2 15.98 -19.59 4.28
C GLU A 2 14.79 -19.14 3.44
N THR A 3 14.53 -19.90 2.35
CA THR A 3 13.43 -19.61 1.42
C THR A 3 12.44 -20.79 1.40
N PHE A 4 11.19 -20.48 1.10
CA PHE A 4 10.13 -21.48 0.95
C PHE A 4 9.21 -21.10 -0.22
N GLU A 5 8.45 -22.07 -0.71
CA GLU A 5 7.45 -21.84 -1.75
C GLU A 5 6.08 -21.56 -1.15
N ILE A 6 5.32 -20.68 -1.79
CA ILE A 6 3.95 -20.36 -1.46
C ILE A 6 3.09 -20.34 -2.73
N ASP A 7 1.83 -20.78 -2.63
CA ASP A 7 0.86 -20.55 -3.71
C ASP A 7 0.70 -19.03 -3.91
N ILE A 8 0.89 -18.57 -5.13
CA ILE A 8 0.87 -17.16 -5.46
C ILE A 8 -0.46 -16.48 -5.12
N ARG A 9 -1.56 -17.26 -5.07
CA ARG A 9 -2.91 -16.77 -4.74
C ARG A 9 -3.11 -16.55 -3.24
N GLU A 10 -2.26 -17.16 -2.39
CA GLU A 10 -2.29 -16.98 -0.94
C GLU A 10 -1.47 -15.77 -0.47
N LEU A 11 -0.68 -15.16 -1.39
CA LEU A 11 0.11 -13.98 -1.06
C LEU A 11 -0.78 -12.78 -0.78
N GLY A 12 -0.68 -12.28 0.44
CA GLY A 12 -1.27 -11.00 0.83
C GLY A 12 -0.50 -9.82 0.22
N VAL A 13 -1.17 -8.68 0.09
CA VAL A 13 -0.58 -7.45 -0.43
C VAL A 13 -0.67 -6.32 0.58
N SER A 14 0.34 -5.46 0.61
CA SER A 14 0.42 -4.26 1.45
C SER A 14 0.36 -2.97 0.62
N GLN A 15 -0.07 -3.07 -0.63
CA GLN A 15 -0.09 -1.97 -1.59
C GLN A 15 -1.43 -1.93 -2.33
N LEU A 16 -2.06 -0.75 -2.40
CA LEU A 16 -3.36 -0.54 -3.04
C LEU A 16 -3.29 -0.52 -4.57
N TYR A 17 -2.19 -0.02 -5.12
CA TYR A 17 -2.04 0.24 -6.55
C TYR A 17 -0.68 -0.23 -7.03
N LEU A 18 -0.61 -0.64 -8.28
CA LEU A 18 0.62 -0.95 -9.01
C LEU A 18 0.97 0.18 -9.97
N ASN A 19 2.25 0.48 -10.08
CA ASN A 19 2.75 1.44 -11.04
C ASN A 19 2.91 0.78 -12.41
N GLN A 20 2.22 1.27 -13.43
CA GLN A 20 2.26 0.73 -14.79
C GLN A 20 3.69 0.63 -15.34
N ARG A 21 4.48 1.70 -15.22
CA ARG A 21 5.87 1.72 -15.71
C ARG A 21 6.75 0.65 -15.05
N LYS A 22 6.57 0.43 -13.72
CA LYS A 22 7.28 -0.65 -13.02
C LYS A 22 6.85 -2.02 -13.51
N LEU A 23 5.56 -2.22 -13.80
CA LEU A 23 5.06 -3.48 -14.36
C LEU A 23 5.63 -3.74 -15.75
N GLU A 24 5.69 -2.74 -16.61
CA GLU A 24 6.27 -2.84 -17.95
C GLU A 24 7.74 -3.23 -17.86
N ALA A 25 8.54 -2.55 -17.03
CA ALA A 25 9.95 -2.90 -16.83
C ALA A 25 10.14 -4.34 -16.30
N VAL A 26 9.27 -4.82 -15.39
CA VAL A 26 9.32 -6.22 -14.92
C VAL A 26 8.95 -7.19 -16.03
N ARG A 27 7.96 -6.87 -16.88
CA ARG A 27 7.58 -7.72 -18.01
C ARG A 27 8.70 -7.84 -19.04
N GLU A 28 9.35 -6.73 -19.40
CA GLU A 28 10.49 -6.70 -20.30
C GLU A 28 11.63 -7.57 -19.77
N LYS A 29 12.03 -7.36 -18.52
CA LYS A 29 13.05 -8.18 -17.87
C LYS A 29 12.68 -9.67 -17.85
N THR A 30 11.42 -10.00 -17.62
CA THR A 30 10.94 -11.38 -17.60
C THR A 30 10.97 -12.03 -19.00
N LEU A 31 10.76 -11.26 -20.07
CA LEU A 31 10.88 -11.76 -21.44
C LEU A 31 12.32 -12.10 -21.80
N GLU A 32 13.29 -11.34 -21.28
CA GLU A 32 14.71 -11.53 -21.55
C GLU A 32 15.33 -12.66 -20.71
N GLU A 33 15.04 -12.68 -19.41
CA GLU A 33 15.73 -13.55 -18.43
C GLU A 33 14.88 -14.75 -17.97
N GLY A 34 13.57 -14.76 -18.28
CA GLY A 34 12.61 -15.71 -17.70
C GLY A 34 12.35 -15.48 -16.21
N PHE A 35 11.55 -16.35 -15.60
CA PHE A 35 11.24 -16.29 -14.16
C PHE A 35 12.29 -16.92 -13.25
N SER A 36 13.20 -17.69 -13.79
CA SER A 36 14.28 -18.34 -13.03
C SER A 36 15.24 -17.34 -12.36
N GLY A 37 15.31 -16.11 -12.88
CA GLY A 37 16.08 -15.01 -12.33
C GLY A 37 15.37 -14.19 -11.25
N PHE A 38 14.12 -14.50 -10.91
CA PHE A 38 13.44 -13.78 -9.84
C PHE A 38 14.02 -14.17 -8.47
N GLU A 39 14.63 -13.19 -7.83
CA GLU A 39 15.02 -13.35 -6.44
C GLU A 39 13.77 -13.63 -5.57
N PRO A 40 13.91 -14.45 -4.50
CA PRO A 40 12.84 -14.69 -3.56
C PRO A 40 12.26 -13.37 -3.04
N LEU A 41 10.94 -13.34 -2.83
CA LEU A 41 10.25 -12.12 -2.41
C LEU A 41 10.09 -12.08 -0.89
N PRO A 42 10.26 -10.90 -0.26
CA PRO A 42 10.08 -10.73 1.17
C PRO A 42 8.60 -10.78 1.55
N VAL A 43 8.29 -11.54 2.59
CA VAL A 43 6.96 -11.59 3.21
C VAL A 43 7.05 -11.41 4.71
N TYR A 44 5.99 -10.88 5.31
CA TYR A 44 5.88 -10.70 6.75
C TYR A 44 4.46 -11.02 7.23
N ASP A 45 4.35 -11.57 8.46
CA ASP A 45 3.09 -11.74 9.16
C ASP A 45 2.86 -10.54 10.10
N PHE A 46 1.85 -9.75 9.80
CA PHE A 46 1.48 -8.58 10.61
C PHE A 46 0.55 -8.94 11.78
N GLY A 47 0.39 -10.23 12.09
CA GLY A 47 -0.30 -10.74 13.27
C GLY A 47 -1.66 -11.38 12.98
N ASP A 48 -1.96 -11.69 11.72
CA ASP A 48 -3.19 -12.38 11.29
C ASP A 48 -2.93 -13.72 10.58
N GLY A 49 -1.68 -14.19 10.58
CA GLY A 49 -1.26 -15.45 9.97
C GLY A 49 -1.06 -15.39 8.45
N ARG A 50 -1.36 -14.26 7.80
CA ARG A 50 -1.15 -14.10 6.35
C ARG A 50 0.31 -13.79 6.03
N LYS A 51 0.79 -14.35 4.95
CA LYS A 51 2.09 -14.00 4.37
C LYS A 51 1.91 -12.84 3.42
N VAL A 52 2.19 -11.64 3.90
CA VAL A 52 1.98 -10.38 3.17
C VAL A 52 3.29 -9.94 2.53
N LEU A 53 3.28 -9.64 1.25
CA LEU A 53 4.43 -9.05 0.55
C LEU A 53 4.78 -7.70 1.17
N THR A 54 6.05 -7.51 1.50
CA THR A 54 6.61 -6.24 1.95
C THR A 54 7.31 -5.49 0.81
N ASP A 55 7.77 -6.22 -0.21
CA ASP A 55 8.26 -5.70 -1.49
C ASP A 55 7.96 -6.69 -2.63
N GLY A 56 8.21 -6.28 -3.86
CA GLY A 56 8.11 -7.12 -5.04
C GLY A 56 6.69 -7.34 -5.58
N HIS A 57 5.70 -6.53 -5.18
CA HIS A 57 4.32 -6.64 -5.67
C HIS A 57 4.22 -6.68 -7.21
N SER A 58 5.00 -5.87 -7.92
CA SER A 58 5.01 -5.88 -9.40
C SER A 58 5.56 -7.19 -9.96
N ARG A 59 6.60 -7.77 -9.33
CA ARG A 59 7.18 -9.06 -9.74
C ARG A 59 6.19 -10.19 -9.51
N ALA A 60 5.58 -10.26 -8.33
CA ALA A 60 4.57 -11.24 -7.99
C ALA A 60 3.34 -11.13 -8.91
N PHE A 61 2.88 -9.91 -9.20
CA PHE A 61 1.74 -9.69 -10.09
C PHE A 61 2.02 -10.13 -11.54
N VAL A 62 3.20 -9.84 -12.07
CA VAL A 62 3.60 -10.31 -13.41
C VAL A 62 3.69 -11.83 -13.43
N ALA A 63 4.23 -12.47 -12.40
CA ALA A 63 4.26 -13.92 -12.27
C ALA A 63 2.85 -14.54 -12.26
N LEU A 64 1.91 -13.94 -11.52
CA LEU A 64 0.50 -14.35 -11.52
C LEU A 64 -0.13 -14.23 -12.92
N GLN A 65 0.10 -13.12 -13.62
CA GLN A 65 -0.42 -12.91 -14.99
C GLN A 65 0.12 -13.92 -16.00
N LYS A 66 1.30 -14.46 -15.76
CA LYS A 66 1.93 -15.49 -16.58
C LYS A 66 1.55 -16.92 -16.17
N GLY A 67 0.64 -17.07 -15.19
CA GLY A 67 0.12 -18.38 -14.78
C GLY A 67 1.06 -19.19 -13.88
N MET A 68 2.02 -18.54 -13.20
CA MET A 68 2.82 -19.25 -12.20
C MET A 68 1.93 -19.67 -11.02
N GLY A 69 2.09 -20.91 -10.55
CA GLY A 69 1.35 -21.45 -9.42
C GLY A 69 1.98 -21.10 -8.07
N THR A 70 3.31 -21.05 -8.02
CA THR A 70 4.06 -20.78 -6.76
C THR A 70 5.14 -19.73 -6.97
N LEU A 71 5.54 -19.11 -5.86
CA LEU A 71 6.69 -18.21 -5.80
C LEU A 71 7.59 -18.57 -4.63
N ARG A 72 8.89 -18.37 -4.80
CA ARG A 72 9.85 -18.45 -3.70
C ARG A 72 9.78 -17.15 -2.89
N VAL A 73 9.65 -17.30 -1.58
CA VAL A 73 9.59 -16.19 -0.63
C VAL A 73 10.53 -16.45 0.55
N TYR A 74 10.79 -15.41 1.33
CA TYR A 74 11.49 -15.51 2.61
C TYR A 74 10.86 -14.60 3.65
N TRP A 75 11.04 -14.93 4.93
CA TRP A 75 10.61 -14.05 6.01
C TRP A 75 11.46 -12.80 6.05
N ASP A 76 10.80 -11.65 5.85
CA ASP A 76 11.46 -10.36 5.92
C ASP A 76 11.82 -10.03 7.38
N ASN A 77 13.09 -9.81 7.62
CA ASN A 77 13.62 -9.42 8.93
C ASN A 77 14.38 -8.08 8.88
N ASP A 78 14.24 -7.32 7.77
CA ASP A 78 14.85 -6.00 7.64
C ASP A 78 14.25 -5.06 8.68
N PRO A 79 15.06 -4.34 9.48
CA PRO A 79 14.60 -3.34 10.43
C PRO A 79 13.74 -2.23 9.80
N ASN A 80 13.90 -1.95 8.50
CA ASN A 80 13.06 -1.02 7.75
C ASN A 80 11.63 -1.55 7.54
N THR A 81 11.40 -2.84 7.67
CA THR A 81 10.09 -3.49 7.61
C THR A 81 9.59 -3.85 9.01
N THR A 82 10.45 -4.41 9.84
CA THR A 82 10.09 -4.97 11.16
C THR A 82 10.16 -3.94 12.30
N GLY A 83 10.76 -2.78 12.08
CA GLY A 83 10.85 -1.71 13.07
C GLY A 83 9.47 -1.14 13.44
N LYS A 84 9.32 -0.67 14.68
CA LYS A 84 8.02 -0.23 15.24
C LYS A 84 7.25 0.76 14.35
N LEU A 85 7.93 1.73 13.73
CA LEU A 85 7.28 2.72 12.86
C LEU A 85 6.89 2.09 11.52
N ALA A 86 7.76 1.28 10.93
CA ALA A 86 7.48 0.57 9.69
C ALA A 86 6.27 -0.36 9.86
N GLN A 87 6.20 -1.13 10.94
CA GLN A 87 5.04 -1.96 11.23
C GLN A 87 3.73 -1.17 11.36
N LYS A 88 3.76 0.02 11.97
CA LYS A 88 2.58 0.91 12.01
C LYS A 88 2.17 1.36 10.61
N MET A 89 3.14 1.69 9.76
CA MET A 89 2.88 2.05 8.36
C MET A 89 2.27 0.89 7.57
N TYR A 90 2.84 -0.32 7.69
CA TYR A 90 2.28 -1.49 7.02
C TYR A 90 0.87 -1.81 7.49
N ARG A 91 0.59 -1.78 8.81
CA ARG A 91 -0.77 -1.99 9.33
C ARG A 91 -1.75 -0.93 8.83
N MET A 92 -1.33 0.32 8.71
CA MET A 92 -2.13 1.38 8.10
C MET A 92 -2.40 1.09 6.62
N ALA A 93 -1.39 0.69 5.86
CA ALA A 93 -1.53 0.33 4.46
C ALA A 93 -2.45 -0.89 4.26
N LEU A 94 -2.31 -1.92 5.10
CA LEU A 94 -3.22 -3.07 5.12
C LEU A 94 -4.67 -2.66 5.42
N GLY A 95 -4.88 -1.74 6.37
CA GLY A 95 -6.21 -1.19 6.63
C GLY A 95 -6.79 -0.44 5.43
N TRP A 96 -5.98 0.25 4.64
CA TRP A 96 -6.43 0.84 3.37
C TRP A 96 -6.79 -0.23 2.35
N CYS A 97 -5.96 -1.27 2.22
CA CYS A 97 -6.21 -2.39 1.33
C CYS A 97 -7.52 -3.10 1.69
N GLU A 98 -7.74 -3.39 2.97
CA GLU A 98 -8.95 -4.07 3.43
C GLU A 98 -10.23 -3.28 3.14
N ARG A 99 -10.25 -1.97 3.43
CA ARG A 99 -11.40 -1.10 3.12
C ARG A 99 -11.70 -1.04 1.63
N ALA A 100 -10.68 -1.14 0.79
CA ALA A 100 -10.80 -1.16 -0.67
C ALA A 100 -11.06 -2.56 -1.26
N GLY A 101 -11.22 -3.60 -0.43
CA GLY A 101 -11.41 -4.98 -0.88
C GLY A 101 -10.17 -5.60 -1.53
N VAL A 102 -8.97 -5.08 -1.23
CA VAL A 102 -7.71 -5.54 -1.82
C VAL A 102 -6.97 -6.40 -0.79
N ARG A 103 -6.91 -7.71 -1.00
CA ARG A 103 -6.28 -8.66 -0.07
C ARG A 103 -5.17 -9.49 -0.69
N THR A 104 -5.30 -9.78 -1.98
CA THR A 104 -4.42 -10.66 -2.74
C THR A 104 -3.92 -9.98 -4.01
N LEU A 105 -2.97 -10.61 -4.70
CA LEU A 105 -2.48 -10.12 -5.99
C LEU A 105 -3.58 -10.02 -7.05
N THR A 106 -4.58 -10.90 -7.01
CA THR A 106 -5.68 -10.89 -7.97
C THR A 106 -6.49 -9.59 -7.89
N ASP A 107 -6.66 -9.04 -6.70
CA ASP A 107 -7.42 -7.81 -6.46
C ASP A 107 -6.71 -6.57 -7.03
N LEU A 108 -5.41 -6.67 -7.34
CA LEU A 108 -4.65 -5.60 -7.96
C LEU A 108 -4.85 -5.48 -9.48
N GLN A 109 -5.60 -6.40 -10.11
CA GLN A 109 -5.78 -6.42 -11.56
C GLN A 109 -6.39 -5.14 -12.12
N SER A 110 -7.36 -4.56 -11.43
CA SER A 110 -8.01 -3.29 -11.78
C SER A 110 -7.35 -2.06 -11.15
N ARG A 111 -6.18 -2.23 -10.53
CA ARG A 111 -5.52 -1.19 -9.73
C ARG A 111 -4.12 -0.83 -10.23
N VAL A 112 -3.95 -0.90 -11.54
CA VAL A 112 -2.71 -0.46 -12.22
C VAL A 112 -2.88 0.99 -12.64
N LEU A 113 -2.00 1.86 -12.17
CA LEU A 113 -2.06 3.30 -12.42
C LEU A 113 -0.84 3.80 -13.18
N GLN A 114 -1.06 4.77 -14.05
CA GLN A 114 0.01 5.56 -14.66
C GLN A 114 0.71 6.45 -13.62
N ALA A 115 1.93 6.89 -13.92
CA ALA A 115 2.78 7.58 -12.96
C ALA A 115 2.11 8.76 -12.21
N PRO A 116 1.42 9.72 -12.84
CA PRO A 116 0.80 10.83 -12.11
C PRO A 116 -0.29 10.39 -11.13
N ALA A 117 -1.15 9.44 -11.55
CA ALA A 117 -2.20 8.90 -10.69
C ALA A 117 -1.61 8.03 -9.55
N TYR A 118 -0.63 7.18 -9.86
CA TYR A 118 0.06 6.39 -8.85
C TYR A 118 0.75 7.27 -7.80
N GLU A 119 1.38 8.35 -8.22
CA GLU A 119 2.01 9.31 -7.32
C GLU A 119 0.99 9.93 -6.36
N PHE A 120 -0.15 10.39 -6.89
CA PHE A 120 -1.20 11.00 -6.06
C PHE A 120 -1.89 9.99 -5.15
N PHE A 121 -2.40 8.87 -5.70
CA PHE A 121 -3.23 7.94 -4.93
C PHE A 121 -2.44 7.00 -4.02
N TRP A 122 -1.16 6.76 -4.29
CA TRP A 122 -0.36 5.86 -3.49
C TRP A 122 0.81 6.53 -2.77
N LEU A 123 1.74 7.17 -3.47
CA LEU A 123 2.93 7.73 -2.83
C LEU A 123 2.60 8.89 -1.88
N GLU A 124 1.74 9.81 -2.32
CA GLU A 124 1.27 10.88 -1.45
C GLU A 124 0.46 10.35 -0.26
N ARG A 125 -0.37 9.34 -0.47
CA ARG A 125 -1.10 8.68 0.62
C ARG A 125 -0.15 8.10 1.66
N CYS A 126 0.87 7.39 1.24
CA CYS A 126 1.91 6.86 2.13
C CYS A 126 2.64 7.98 2.88
N ARG A 127 3.01 9.05 2.20
CA ARG A 127 3.67 10.22 2.80
C ARG A 127 2.79 10.89 3.87
N ARG A 128 1.52 11.11 3.55
CA ARG A 128 0.53 11.70 4.48
C ARG A 128 0.30 10.81 5.69
N GLY A 129 0.20 9.49 5.50
CA GLY A 129 0.09 8.50 6.58
C GLY A 129 1.32 8.48 7.48
N TYR A 130 2.51 8.51 6.90
CA TYR A 130 3.77 8.62 7.66
C TYR A 130 3.79 9.89 8.51
N ASN A 131 3.40 11.03 7.96
CA ASN A 131 3.31 12.29 8.70
C ASN A 131 2.32 12.18 9.86
N LEU A 132 1.17 11.53 9.67
CA LEU A 132 0.20 11.29 10.72
C LEU A 132 0.80 10.47 11.87
N LEU A 133 1.46 9.35 11.57
CA LEU A 133 2.07 8.47 12.56
C LEU A 133 3.24 9.12 13.33
N THR A 134 3.92 10.09 12.71
CA THR A 134 5.08 10.78 13.32
C THR A 134 4.72 12.14 13.92
N THR A 135 3.45 12.56 13.86
CA THR A 135 2.97 13.80 14.46
C THR A 135 2.97 13.70 15.99
N ARG A 136 3.61 14.65 16.65
CA ARG A 136 3.69 14.73 18.12
C ARG A 136 2.54 15.54 18.75
N ASN A 137 1.84 16.34 17.96
CA ASN A 137 0.74 17.19 18.47
C ASN A 137 -0.56 16.40 18.55
N GLN A 138 -0.77 15.72 19.66
CA GLN A 138 -1.96 14.90 19.91
C GLN A 138 -3.25 15.75 19.95
N ASN A 139 -3.20 16.95 20.52
CA ASN A 139 -4.36 17.85 20.59
C ASN A 139 -4.84 18.23 19.18
N ALA A 140 -3.92 18.48 18.23
CA ALA A 140 -4.29 18.76 16.84
C ALA A 140 -4.94 17.53 16.17
N LEU A 141 -4.45 16.32 16.46
CA LEU A 141 -5.06 15.09 15.93
C LEU A 141 -6.45 14.82 16.51
N GLU A 142 -6.65 15.03 17.81
CA GLU A 142 -7.96 14.89 18.45
C GLU A 142 -8.96 15.89 17.87
N LYS A 143 -8.57 17.15 17.77
CA LYS A 143 -9.38 18.17 17.10
C LYS A 143 -9.68 17.79 15.65
N ALA A 144 -8.69 17.31 14.90
CA ALA A 144 -8.91 16.90 13.52
C ALA A 144 -9.98 15.80 13.38
N ARG A 145 -9.98 14.81 14.27
CA ARG A 145 -11.01 13.74 14.28
C ARG A 145 -12.43 14.26 14.47
N THR A 146 -12.62 15.39 15.13
CA THR A 146 -13.93 16.00 15.30
C THR A 146 -14.41 16.78 14.08
N LEU A 147 -13.54 17.11 13.14
CA LEU A 147 -13.88 17.89 11.94
C LEU A 147 -14.68 17.09 10.91
N ALA A 148 -14.49 15.78 10.88
CA ALA A 148 -15.18 14.86 9.97
C ALA A 148 -15.42 13.53 10.70
N PRO A 149 -16.37 13.47 11.65
CA PRO A 149 -16.56 12.31 12.52
C PRO A 149 -17.04 11.05 11.78
N ASP A 150 -17.65 11.22 10.61
CA ASP A 150 -18.11 10.17 9.70
C ASP A 150 -17.00 9.66 8.74
N LYS A 151 -15.79 10.16 8.86
CA LYS A 151 -14.67 9.83 7.97
C LYS A 151 -13.44 9.35 8.74
N THR A 152 -12.64 8.54 8.09
CA THR A 152 -11.35 8.05 8.65
C THR A 152 -10.23 9.05 8.35
N LEU A 153 -9.61 9.59 9.39
CA LEU A 153 -8.38 10.38 9.26
C LEU A 153 -7.23 9.46 8.85
N TYR A 154 -6.69 9.64 7.64
CA TYR A 154 -5.61 8.80 7.12
C TYR A 154 -4.28 9.52 6.96
N GLY A 155 -4.25 10.84 7.04
CA GLY A 155 -3.01 11.56 6.80
C GLY A 155 -3.04 13.02 7.26
N THR A 156 -1.85 13.63 7.29
CA THR A 156 -1.69 15.06 7.54
C THR A 156 -0.52 15.62 6.72
N GLU A 157 -0.61 16.90 6.43
CA GLU A 157 0.47 17.69 5.85
C GLU A 157 0.80 18.86 6.78
N ARG A 158 1.93 18.75 7.49
CA ARG A 158 2.31 19.66 8.56
C ARG A 158 2.55 21.09 8.07
N ALA A 159 3.19 21.24 6.91
CA ALA A 159 3.53 22.54 6.33
C ALA A 159 2.29 23.39 6.04
N LEU A 160 1.17 22.74 5.71
CA LEU A 160 -0.11 23.39 5.40
C LEU A 160 -1.11 23.34 6.55
N ASN A 161 -0.79 22.66 7.66
CA ASN A 161 -1.75 22.33 8.72
C ASN A 161 -3.03 21.69 8.16
N ALA A 162 -2.86 20.81 7.16
CA ALA A 162 -3.96 20.12 6.49
C ALA A 162 -4.13 18.70 7.02
N PHE A 163 -5.39 18.23 7.04
CA PHE A 163 -5.76 16.88 7.44
C PHE A 163 -6.51 16.20 6.29
N TYR A 164 -6.27 14.90 6.12
CA TYR A 164 -6.79 14.13 5.01
C TYR A 164 -7.64 12.99 5.52
N PHE A 165 -8.83 12.86 4.96
CA PHE A 165 -9.86 11.93 5.37
C PHE A 165 -10.32 11.08 4.19
N GLU A 166 -10.86 9.91 4.52
CA GLU A 166 -11.47 8.98 3.59
C GLU A 166 -12.84 8.56 4.13
N ASP A 167 -13.87 8.55 3.28
CA ASP A 167 -15.17 8.00 3.63
C ASP A 167 -15.24 6.48 3.40
N GLU A 168 -16.37 5.86 3.74
CA GLU A 168 -16.61 4.41 3.56
C GLU A 168 -16.61 3.98 2.08
N LYS A 169 -16.78 4.90 1.15
CA LYS A 169 -16.78 4.66 -0.30
C LYS A 169 -15.41 4.87 -0.94
N GLY A 170 -14.40 5.28 -0.16
CA GLY A 170 -13.05 5.55 -0.65
C GLY A 170 -12.87 6.96 -1.23
N HIS A 171 -13.85 7.86 -1.08
CA HIS A 171 -13.66 9.23 -1.50
C HIS A 171 -12.68 9.96 -0.57
N LEU A 172 -11.78 10.74 -1.17
CA LEU A 172 -10.76 11.48 -0.43
C LEU A 172 -11.19 12.91 -0.18
N PHE A 173 -10.93 13.39 1.04
CA PHE A 173 -11.25 14.74 1.48
C PHE A 173 -10.02 15.39 2.10
N LYS A 174 -9.90 16.69 1.90
CA LYS A 174 -8.90 17.55 2.54
C LYS A 174 -9.61 18.59 3.40
N TYR A 175 -9.23 18.68 4.66
CA TYR A 175 -9.56 19.82 5.51
C TYR A 175 -8.37 20.76 5.54
N TYR A 176 -8.60 21.99 5.11
CA TYR A 176 -7.61 23.05 5.06
C TYR A 176 -8.31 24.40 5.17
N ASP A 177 -7.73 25.33 5.92
CA ASP A 177 -8.23 26.71 6.08
C ASP A 177 -9.71 26.79 6.50
N GLY A 178 -10.14 25.91 7.40
CA GLY A 178 -11.50 25.89 7.92
C GLY A 178 -12.52 25.14 7.09
N GLU A 179 -12.16 24.63 5.91
CA GLU A 179 -13.07 23.96 4.99
C GLU A 179 -12.70 22.49 4.75
N LEU A 180 -13.72 21.64 4.67
CA LEU A 180 -13.62 20.26 4.22
C LEU A 180 -14.04 20.18 2.75
N ARG A 181 -13.10 19.82 1.88
CA ARG A 181 -13.36 19.68 0.42
C ARG A 181 -13.04 18.26 -0.03
N GLN A 182 -13.88 17.72 -0.90
CA GLN A 182 -13.54 16.47 -1.59
C GLN A 182 -12.41 16.74 -2.59
N GLU A 183 -11.36 15.89 -2.57
CA GLU A 183 -10.24 16.01 -3.51
C GLU A 183 -10.57 15.24 -4.80
N ARG A 184 -10.28 13.96 -4.84
CA ARG A 184 -10.53 13.07 -5.98
C ARG A 184 -11.11 11.77 -5.47
N SER A 185 -11.96 11.12 -6.26
CA SER A 185 -12.40 9.76 -5.98
C SER A 185 -11.40 8.76 -6.56
N ASP A 186 -11.16 7.66 -5.84
CA ASP A 186 -10.34 6.54 -6.31
C ASP A 186 -11.01 5.76 -7.46
N ASN A 187 -12.19 6.20 -7.92
CA ASN A 187 -12.90 5.59 -9.05
C ASN A 187 -12.26 6.07 -10.36
N VAL A 188 -11.10 5.50 -10.71
CA VAL A 188 -10.47 5.58 -12.03
C VAL A 188 -10.50 4.21 -12.68
#